data_079c6bbe90502e8d6a6d1ccf56ef883d
#
_entry.id   079c6bbe90502e8d6a6d1ccf56ef883d
#
_cell.length_a   1.000
_cell.length_b   1.000
_cell.length_c   1.000
_cell.angle_alpha   90.00
_cell.angle_beta   90.00
_cell.angle_gamma   90.00
#
_symmetry.space_group_name_H-M   'P 1'
#
loop_
_entity.id
_entity.type
_entity.pdbx_description
1 polymer ?
#
loop_
_entity_poly.entity_id
_entity_poly.type
_entity_poly.pdbx_seq_one_letter_code
_entity_poly.pdbx_strand_id
1 'polypeptide(L)'
;MNHTNRKSSTVGILCAIGCETLYGLSYIFTKQATACASELALLGWRFFLAVLVMSFCVLLGFIKVNLKGKPLKPLLLVALCSPCIYFIAETIGISHTTASESGVFLACIPIASLIASTLILKEKPSKMQLIGILITLAGVLITVFAVSASSSLSILGYAFLLVAVISYALYSVFVDKAAAYTGAEITYVMLLSGAALFILLAVAEAGFLGTLSELVWLPFQEPSFLIAIL
;
A
#
# COMPACT_ATOMS: atom_id res chain seq x y z
N MET A 1 -3.73 1.78 -34.91
CA MET A 1 -3.69 2.10 -33.47
C MET A 1 -3.90 3.61 -33.34
N ASN A 2 -5.08 4.03 -32.84
CA ASN A 2 -5.51 5.42 -32.87
C ASN A 2 -4.69 6.31 -31.91
N HIS A 3 -4.43 7.57 -32.29
CA HIS A 3 -3.69 8.56 -31.52
C HIS A 3 -4.23 8.80 -30.09
N THR A 4 -5.52 8.61 -29.87
CA THR A 4 -6.18 8.68 -28.56
C THR A 4 -5.73 7.56 -27.61
N ASN A 5 -5.55 6.33 -28.09
CA ASN A 5 -5.10 5.19 -27.29
C ASN A 5 -3.65 5.33 -26.81
N ARG A 6 -2.81 5.98 -27.63
CA ARG A 6 -1.39 6.18 -27.32
C ARG A 6 -1.20 7.27 -26.24
N LYS A 7 -1.98 8.36 -26.28
CA LYS A 7 -1.94 9.41 -25.24
C LYS A 7 -2.44 8.87 -23.88
N SER A 8 -3.52 8.09 -23.85
CA SER A 8 -4.03 7.48 -22.64
C SER A 8 -3.01 6.52 -22.01
N SER A 9 -2.32 5.71 -22.81
CA SER A 9 -1.26 4.79 -22.33
C SER A 9 -0.07 5.56 -21.74
N THR A 10 0.37 6.65 -22.35
CA THR A 10 1.50 7.47 -21.86
C THR A 10 1.18 8.12 -20.52
N VAL A 11 -0.03 8.68 -20.37
CA VAL A 11 -0.47 9.26 -19.09
C VAL A 11 -0.51 8.20 -18.00
N GLY A 12 -1.03 6.99 -18.30
CA GLY A 12 -1.05 5.87 -17.36
C GLY A 12 0.35 5.47 -16.89
N ILE A 13 1.33 5.40 -17.80
CA ILE A 13 2.72 5.09 -17.46
C ILE A 13 3.33 6.19 -16.55
N LEU A 14 3.12 7.46 -16.87
CA LEU A 14 3.62 8.56 -16.05
C LEU A 14 3.00 8.57 -14.65
N CYS A 15 1.69 8.31 -14.55
CA CYS A 15 1.02 8.16 -13.26
C CYS A 15 1.56 6.97 -12.46
N ALA A 16 1.84 5.83 -13.11
CA ALA A 16 2.43 4.68 -12.45
C ALA A 16 3.83 4.98 -11.92
N ILE A 17 4.71 5.60 -12.72
CA ILE A 17 6.05 6.01 -12.29
C ILE A 17 5.96 6.98 -11.10
N GLY A 18 5.07 7.97 -11.16
CA GLY A 18 4.85 8.91 -10.05
C GLY A 18 4.37 8.20 -8.78
N CYS A 19 3.44 7.27 -8.91
CA CYS A 19 2.91 6.47 -7.81
C CYS A 19 4.03 5.65 -7.14
N GLU A 20 4.80 4.89 -7.91
CA GLU A 20 5.90 4.07 -7.39
C GLU A 20 7.01 4.90 -6.75
N THR A 21 7.28 6.10 -7.30
CA THR A 21 8.24 7.03 -6.70
C THR A 21 7.76 7.51 -5.32
N LEU A 22 6.48 7.88 -5.20
CA LEU A 22 5.89 8.28 -3.91
C LEU A 22 5.87 7.13 -2.91
N TYR A 23 5.55 5.91 -3.38
CA TYR A 23 5.63 4.71 -2.53
C TYR A 23 7.05 4.48 -2.01
N GLY A 24 8.06 4.54 -2.87
CA GLY A 24 9.46 4.37 -2.46
C GLY A 24 9.90 5.40 -1.41
N LEU A 25 9.50 6.67 -1.58
CA LEU A 25 9.75 7.72 -0.60
C LEU A 25 9.00 7.47 0.72
N SER A 26 7.78 6.95 0.66
CA SER A 26 6.96 6.71 1.84
C SER A 26 7.59 5.70 2.81
N TYR A 27 8.43 4.77 2.33
CA TYR A 27 9.13 3.81 3.21
C TYR A 27 10.12 4.48 4.14
N ILE A 28 10.80 5.54 3.66
CA ILE A 28 11.73 6.32 4.47
C ILE A 28 10.95 7.05 5.57
N PHE A 29 9.87 7.72 5.22
CA PHE A 29 9.03 8.45 6.18
C PHE A 29 8.32 7.50 7.16
N THR A 30 7.84 6.35 6.68
CA THR A 30 7.27 5.31 7.56
C THR A 30 8.30 4.84 8.59
N LYS A 31 9.54 4.56 8.16
CA LYS A 31 10.62 4.15 9.07
C LYS A 31 10.95 5.22 10.10
N GLN A 32 10.96 6.49 9.72
CA GLN A 32 11.19 7.60 10.65
C GLN A 32 10.02 7.76 11.64
N ALA A 33 8.79 7.67 11.16
CA ALA A 33 7.61 7.82 12.00
C ALA A 33 7.45 6.68 13.01
N THR A 34 7.73 5.44 12.63
CA THR A 34 7.69 4.28 13.54
C THR A 34 8.81 4.27 14.58
N ALA A 35 9.78 5.18 14.49
CA ALA A 35 10.77 5.41 15.54
C ALA A 35 10.23 6.28 16.69
N CYS A 36 9.19 7.08 16.46
CA CYS A 36 8.62 8.00 17.45
C CYS A 36 7.13 7.71 17.80
N ALA A 37 6.48 6.82 17.06
CA ALA A 37 5.07 6.47 17.26
C ALA A 37 4.81 4.99 16.97
N SER A 38 3.69 4.46 17.49
CA SER A 38 3.28 3.09 17.16
C SER A 38 2.86 2.96 15.69
N GLU A 39 3.02 1.76 15.15
CA GLU A 39 2.59 1.43 13.79
C GLU A 39 1.10 1.67 13.59
N LEU A 40 0.29 1.39 14.61
CA LEU A 40 -1.16 1.58 14.56
C LEU A 40 -1.54 3.07 14.60
N ALA A 41 -0.83 3.89 15.38
CA ALA A 41 -1.03 5.34 15.39
C ALA A 41 -0.72 5.94 14.00
N LEU A 42 0.38 5.52 13.37
CA LEU A 42 0.74 5.96 12.03
C LEU A 42 -0.33 5.59 10.99
N LEU A 43 -0.77 4.34 10.97
CA LEU A 43 -1.81 3.87 10.05
C LEU A 43 -3.15 4.57 10.31
N GLY A 44 -3.54 4.74 11.58
CA GLY A 44 -4.77 5.44 11.96
C GLY A 44 -4.81 6.86 11.40
N TRP A 45 -3.77 7.63 11.61
CA TRP A 45 -3.67 9.01 11.12
C TRP A 45 -3.58 9.10 9.59
N ARG A 46 -2.78 8.25 8.92
CA ARG A 46 -2.65 8.22 7.45
C ARG A 46 -4.00 7.95 6.79
N PHE A 47 -4.71 6.91 7.23
CA PHE A 47 -6.00 6.56 6.65
C PHE A 47 -7.10 7.55 7.02
N PHE A 48 -7.05 8.16 8.21
CA PHE A 48 -7.96 9.24 8.59
C PHE A 48 -7.83 10.44 7.65
N LEU A 49 -6.62 10.94 7.42
CA LEU A 49 -6.40 12.06 6.52
C LEU A 49 -6.75 11.71 5.07
N ALA A 50 -6.36 10.53 4.60
CA ALA A 50 -6.66 10.07 3.24
C ALA A 50 -8.16 9.96 2.98
N VAL A 51 -8.95 9.41 3.93
CA VAL A 51 -10.40 9.34 3.78
C VAL A 51 -11.07 10.71 3.85
N LEU A 52 -10.56 11.63 4.66
CA LEU A 52 -11.04 13.01 4.69
C LEU A 52 -10.85 13.71 3.35
N VAL A 53 -9.64 13.66 2.78
CA VAL A 53 -9.33 14.28 1.48
C VAL A 53 -10.18 13.65 0.38
N MET A 54 -10.25 12.32 0.32
CA MET A 54 -11.05 11.62 -0.69
C MET A 54 -12.53 11.92 -0.56
N SER A 55 -13.07 11.95 0.67
CA SER A 55 -14.48 12.29 0.93
C SER A 55 -14.79 13.73 0.53
N PHE A 56 -13.87 14.65 0.78
CA PHE A 56 -14.00 16.04 0.33
C PHE A 56 -14.05 16.13 -1.21
N CYS A 57 -13.19 15.40 -1.92
CA CYS A 57 -13.23 15.33 -3.39
C CYS A 57 -14.54 14.74 -3.91
N VAL A 58 -15.10 13.73 -3.23
CA VAL A 58 -16.40 13.14 -3.58
C VAL A 58 -17.53 14.15 -3.34
N LEU A 59 -17.54 14.87 -2.21
CA LEU A 59 -18.54 15.88 -1.89
C LEU A 59 -18.53 17.06 -2.87
N LEU A 60 -17.36 17.48 -3.32
CA LEU A 60 -17.22 18.53 -4.35
C LEU A 60 -17.59 18.06 -5.77
N GLY A 61 -17.87 16.75 -5.95
CA GLY A 61 -18.23 16.20 -7.25
C GLY A 61 -17.06 15.93 -8.18
N PHE A 62 -15.81 16.11 -7.75
CA PHE A 62 -14.62 15.79 -8.55
C PHE A 62 -14.50 14.29 -8.80
N ILE A 63 -14.94 13.47 -7.84
CA ILE A 63 -14.91 12.02 -7.93
C ILE A 63 -16.35 11.48 -7.75
N LYS A 64 -16.77 10.64 -8.69
CA LYS A 64 -18.10 10.01 -8.63
C LYS A 64 -17.96 8.60 -8.08
N VAL A 65 -18.66 8.31 -6.99
CA VAL A 65 -18.72 6.97 -6.35
C VAL A 65 -20.15 6.47 -6.39
N ASN A 66 -20.38 5.36 -7.08
CA ASN A 66 -21.67 4.70 -7.15
C ASN A 66 -21.54 3.21 -6.85
N LEU A 67 -21.89 2.83 -5.63
CA LEU A 67 -21.80 1.44 -5.16
C LEU A 67 -23.14 0.68 -5.30
N LYS A 68 -24.24 1.37 -5.68
CA LYS A 68 -25.58 0.77 -5.73
C LYS A 68 -25.67 -0.29 -6.83
N GLY A 69 -26.22 -1.45 -6.48
CA GLY A 69 -26.50 -2.54 -7.42
C GLY A 69 -25.28 -3.35 -7.86
N LYS A 70 -24.10 -3.12 -7.28
CA LYS A 70 -22.86 -3.84 -7.60
C LYS A 70 -22.57 -4.94 -6.56
N PRO A 71 -21.92 -6.06 -6.93
CA PRO A 71 -21.61 -7.16 -6.02
C PRO A 71 -20.54 -6.76 -4.98
N LEU A 72 -20.88 -6.70 -3.69
CA LEU A 72 -19.98 -6.27 -2.63
C LEU A 72 -18.85 -7.27 -2.31
N LYS A 73 -19.06 -8.57 -2.56
CA LYS A 73 -18.12 -9.62 -2.18
C LYS A 73 -16.69 -9.43 -2.74
N PRO A 74 -16.48 -9.13 -4.04
CA PRO A 74 -15.14 -8.87 -4.55
C PRO A 74 -14.49 -7.66 -3.89
N LEU A 75 -15.27 -6.61 -3.63
CA LEU A 75 -14.80 -5.37 -3.01
C LEU A 75 -14.35 -5.58 -1.56
N LEU A 76 -15.06 -6.42 -0.79
CA LEU A 76 -14.67 -6.80 0.56
C LEU A 76 -13.37 -7.61 0.59
N LEU A 77 -13.15 -8.50 -0.40
CA LEU A 77 -11.89 -9.24 -0.51
C LEU A 77 -10.73 -8.32 -0.87
N VAL A 78 -10.95 -7.35 -1.76
CA VAL A 78 -9.98 -6.29 -2.05
C VAL A 78 -9.62 -5.54 -0.77
N ALA A 79 -10.62 -5.05 -0.01
CA ALA A 79 -10.40 -4.29 1.21
C ALA A 79 -9.72 -5.11 2.33
N LEU A 80 -9.99 -6.41 2.42
CA LEU A 80 -9.35 -7.30 3.38
C LEU A 80 -7.85 -7.48 3.06
N CYS A 81 -7.53 -7.78 1.80
CA CYS A 81 -6.13 -7.94 1.39
C CYS A 81 -5.37 -6.61 1.46
N SER A 82 -5.95 -5.53 0.92
CA SER A 82 -5.41 -4.19 1.01
C SER A 82 -6.57 -3.20 1.19
N PRO A 83 -6.60 -2.41 2.26
CA PRO A 83 -5.49 -2.07 3.15
C PRO A 83 -5.28 -2.98 4.37
N CYS A 84 -6.25 -3.80 4.78
CA CYS A 84 -6.25 -4.35 6.13
C CYS A 84 -5.00 -5.19 6.43
N ILE A 85 -4.73 -6.24 5.65
CA ILE A 85 -3.58 -7.12 5.91
C ILE A 85 -2.27 -6.48 5.41
N TYR A 86 -2.28 -5.94 4.19
CA TYR A 86 -1.09 -5.39 3.56
C TYR A 86 -0.43 -4.32 4.41
N PHE A 87 -1.15 -3.24 4.75
CA PHE A 87 -0.54 -2.10 5.43
C PHE A 87 -0.10 -2.41 6.87
N ILE A 88 -0.79 -3.30 7.59
CA ILE A 88 -0.29 -3.77 8.89
C ILE A 88 1.03 -4.50 8.71
N ALA A 89 1.07 -5.47 7.80
CA ALA A 89 2.25 -6.28 7.56
C ALA A 89 3.42 -5.42 7.01
N GLU A 90 3.15 -4.53 6.07
CA GLU A 90 4.14 -3.59 5.53
C GLU A 90 4.73 -2.70 6.63
N THR A 91 3.88 -2.04 7.42
CA THR A 91 4.34 -1.08 8.44
C THR A 91 5.14 -1.76 9.54
N ILE A 92 4.69 -2.92 10.03
CA ILE A 92 5.45 -3.72 11.01
C ILE A 92 6.75 -4.23 10.36
N GLY A 93 6.70 -4.67 9.11
CA GLY A 93 7.91 -5.10 8.38
C GLY A 93 8.94 -3.99 8.27
N ILE A 94 8.52 -2.78 7.89
CA ILE A 94 9.39 -1.60 7.78
C ILE A 94 9.94 -1.19 9.15
N SER A 95 9.15 -1.23 10.21
CA SER A 95 9.62 -0.86 11.56
C SER A 95 10.74 -1.77 12.07
N HIS A 96 10.73 -3.06 11.68
CA HIS A 96 11.71 -4.06 12.09
C HIS A 96 12.87 -4.26 11.10
N THR A 97 12.88 -3.60 9.95
CA THR A 97 13.93 -3.69 8.92
C THR A 97 14.49 -2.30 8.59
N THR A 98 15.44 -2.23 7.69
CA THR A 98 15.85 -0.96 7.10
C THR A 98 14.91 -0.58 5.95
N ALA A 99 14.81 0.72 5.63
CA ALA A 99 14.00 1.18 4.49
C ALA A 99 14.46 0.55 3.15
N SER A 100 15.78 0.31 3.01
CA SER A 100 16.34 -0.35 1.83
C SER A 100 15.94 -1.81 1.73
N GLU A 101 15.99 -2.56 2.83
CA GLU A 101 15.56 -3.96 2.87
C GLU A 101 14.07 -4.09 2.57
N SER A 102 13.24 -3.23 3.18
CA SER A 102 11.81 -3.17 2.90
C SER A 102 11.54 -2.89 1.42
N GLY A 103 12.25 -1.92 0.84
CA GLY A 103 12.14 -1.60 -0.58
C GLY A 103 12.48 -2.78 -1.49
N VAL A 104 13.51 -3.56 -1.16
CA VAL A 104 13.90 -4.78 -1.91
C VAL A 104 12.80 -5.83 -1.85
N PHE A 105 12.24 -6.10 -0.67
CA PHE A 105 11.13 -7.06 -0.52
C PHE A 105 9.90 -6.62 -1.30
N LEU A 106 9.51 -5.36 -1.18
CA LEU A 106 8.30 -4.83 -1.82
C LEU A 106 8.48 -4.68 -3.34
N ALA A 107 9.70 -4.51 -3.84
CA ALA A 107 10.00 -4.60 -5.27
C ALA A 107 9.72 -5.99 -5.87
N CYS A 108 9.53 -7.04 -5.06
CA CYS A 108 9.09 -8.35 -5.51
C CYS A 108 7.57 -8.45 -5.74
N ILE A 109 6.78 -7.44 -5.37
CA ILE A 109 5.32 -7.43 -5.55
C ILE A 109 4.90 -7.73 -7.01
N PRO A 110 5.47 -7.14 -8.06
CA PRO A 110 5.08 -7.45 -9.43
C PRO A 110 5.28 -8.93 -9.80
N ILE A 111 6.31 -9.55 -9.25
CA ILE A 111 6.60 -10.98 -9.47
C ILE A 111 5.53 -11.83 -8.81
N ALA A 112 5.23 -11.56 -7.53
CA ALA A 112 4.21 -12.26 -6.77
C ALA A 112 2.81 -12.07 -7.40
N SER A 113 2.49 -10.86 -7.87
CA SER A 113 1.23 -10.55 -8.55
C SER A 113 1.09 -11.30 -9.87
N LEU A 114 2.17 -11.42 -10.66
CA LEU A 114 2.13 -12.22 -11.89
C LEU A 114 1.94 -13.71 -11.60
N ILE A 115 2.61 -14.24 -10.59
CA ILE A 115 2.41 -15.63 -10.17
C ILE A 115 0.95 -15.83 -9.72
N ALA A 116 0.42 -14.94 -8.89
CA ALA A 116 -0.96 -15.03 -8.40
C ALA A 116 -1.99 -14.94 -9.54
N SER A 117 -1.85 -14.01 -10.49
CA SER A 117 -2.75 -13.89 -11.65
C SER A 117 -2.65 -15.12 -12.56
N THR A 118 -1.45 -15.64 -12.80
CA THR A 118 -1.26 -16.86 -13.60
C THR A 118 -1.92 -18.08 -12.95
N LEU A 119 -1.81 -18.24 -11.62
CA LEU A 119 -2.36 -19.39 -10.91
C LEU A 119 -3.88 -19.27 -10.70
N ILE A 120 -4.38 -18.08 -10.36
CA ILE A 120 -5.77 -17.87 -9.92
C ILE A 120 -6.67 -17.46 -11.09
N LEU A 121 -6.19 -16.57 -11.98
CA LEU A 121 -6.95 -16.12 -13.16
C LEU A 121 -6.66 -16.98 -14.40
N LYS A 122 -5.61 -17.83 -14.34
CA LYS A 122 -5.14 -18.66 -15.44
C LYS A 122 -4.71 -17.83 -16.66
N GLU A 123 -4.29 -16.62 -16.43
CA GLU A 123 -3.78 -15.72 -17.47
C GLU A 123 -2.34 -16.09 -17.82
N LYS A 124 -2.04 -16.14 -19.12
CA LYS A 124 -0.66 -16.38 -19.58
C LYS A 124 0.10 -15.05 -19.56
N PRO A 125 1.28 -15.00 -18.91
CA PRO A 125 2.09 -13.78 -18.90
C PRO A 125 2.54 -13.41 -20.32
N SER A 126 2.49 -12.13 -20.63
CA SER A 126 3.02 -11.61 -21.89
C SER A 126 4.56 -11.60 -21.87
N LYS A 127 5.17 -11.63 -23.06
CA LYS A 127 6.65 -11.53 -23.18
C LYS A 127 7.19 -10.24 -22.52
N MET A 128 6.46 -9.13 -22.65
CA MET A 128 6.86 -7.86 -22.04
C MET A 128 6.82 -7.89 -20.52
N GLN A 129 5.83 -8.57 -19.93
CA GLN A 129 5.78 -8.79 -18.48
C GLN A 129 6.96 -9.63 -17.99
N LEU A 130 7.30 -10.70 -18.70
CA LEU A 130 8.47 -11.53 -18.36
C LEU A 130 9.79 -10.74 -18.43
N ILE A 131 9.97 -9.91 -19.46
CA ILE A 131 11.14 -9.02 -19.58
C ILE A 131 11.17 -8.02 -18.42
N GLY A 132 10.04 -7.39 -18.10
CA GLY A 132 9.94 -6.47 -16.96
C GLY A 132 10.33 -7.13 -15.63
N ILE A 133 9.86 -8.34 -15.38
CA ILE A 133 10.24 -9.13 -14.19
C ILE A 133 11.74 -9.43 -14.15
N LEU A 134 12.35 -9.81 -15.26
CA LEU A 134 13.80 -10.06 -15.29
C LEU A 134 14.60 -8.79 -14.98
N ILE A 135 14.16 -7.63 -15.46
CA ILE A 135 14.77 -6.34 -15.16
C ILE A 135 14.60 -6.03 -13.67
N THR A 136 13.40 -6.24 -13.10
CA THR A 136 13.13 -6.03 -11.67
C THR A 136 14.01 -6.94 -10.81
N LEU A 137 14.12 -8.24 -11.14
CA LEU A 137 14.98 -9.18 -10.42
C LEU A 137 16.45 -8.76 -10.46
N ALA A 138 16.94 -8.31 -11.61
CA ALA A 138 18.30 -7.79 -11.73
C ALA A 138 18.51 -6.57 -10.83
N GLY A 139 17.57 -5.62 -10.81
CA GLY A 139 17.60 -4.45 -9.91
C GLY A 139 17.60 -4.83 -8.44
N VAL A 140 16.72 -5.76 -8.03
CA VAL A 140 16.66 -6.30 -6.67
C VAL A 140 18.00 -6.93 -6.27
N LEU A 141 18.59 -7.77 -7.11
CA LEU A 141 19.90 -8.40 -6.84
C LEU A 141 20.99 -7.36 -6.64
N ILE A 142 21.08 -6.35 -7.51
CA ILE A 142 22.06 -5.25 -7.40
C ILE A 142 21.86 -4.54 -6.05
N THR A 143 20.63 -4.24 -5.66
CA THR A 143 20.33 -3.57 -4.38
C THR A 143 20.71 -4.43 -3.18
N VAL A 144 20.40 -5.75 -3.22
CA VAL A 144 20.77 -6.69 -2.15
C VAL A 144 22.29 -6.71 -1.95
N PHE A 145 23.06 -6.80 -3.03
CA PHE A 145 24.54 -6.77 -2.92
C PHE A 145 25.07 -5.44 -2.41
N ALA A 146 24.42 -4.32 -2.77
CA ALA A 146 24.85 -3.01 -2.29
C ALA A 146 24.51 -2.75 -0.81
N VAL A 147 23.40 -3.34 -0.30
CA VAL A 147 22.88 -3.08 1.06
C VAL A 147 23.37 -4.14 2.07
N SER A 148 23.94 -5.24 1.63
CA SER A 148 24.34 -6.37 2.50
C SER A 148 25.25 -5.99 3.68
N ALA A 149 25.94 -4.85 3.62
CA ALA A 149 26.79 -4.35 4.71
C ALA A 149 26.03 -3.71 5.89
N SER A 150 24.73 -3.40 5.74
CA SER A 150 23.90 -2.70 6.75
C SER A 150 22.55 -3.39 7.01
N SER A 151 22.50 -4.73 6.85
CA SER A 151 21.26 -5.48 7.02
C SER A 151 20.84 -5.54 8.49
N SER A 152 19.51 -5.47 8.72
CA SER A 152 18.91 -5.62 10.05
C SER A 152 18.90 -7.06 10.55
N LEU A 153 18.94 -8.05 9.63
CA LEU A 153 18.79 -9.49 9.87
C LEU A 153 17.55 -9.84 10.71
N SER A 154 16.49 -9.04 10.61
CA SER A 154 15.26 -9.23 11.37
C SER A 154 14.36 -10.27 10.70
N ILE A 155 14.36 -11.51 11.20
CA ILE A 155 13.48 -12.58 10.71
C ILE A 155 12.00 -12.17 10.81
N LEU A 156 11.62 -11.52 11.92
CA LEU A 156 10.25 -11.03 12.11
C LEU A 156 9.86 -10.01 11.05
N GLY A 157 10.72 -9.02 10.80
CA GLY A 157 10.50 -8.00 9.78
C GLY A 157 10.34 -8.62 8.38
N TYR A 158 11.21 -9.55 8.03
CA TYR A 158 11.13 -10.24 6.72
C TYR A 158 9.88 -11.10 6.59
N ALA A 159 9.42 -11.77 7.67
CA ALA A 159 8.18 -12.53 7.66
C ALA A 159 6.97 -11.62 7.40
N PHE A 160 6.91 -10.46 8.06
CA PHE A 160 5.84 -9.48 7.80
C PHE A 160 5.90 -8.89 6.39
N LEU A 161 7.09 -8.55 5.87
CA LEU A 161 7.24 -8.09 4.48
C LEU A 161 6.79 -9.16 3.47
N LEU A 162 7.06 -10.44 3.73
CA LEU A 162 6.58 -11.53 2.89
C LEU A 162 5.04 -11.62 2.91
N VAL A 163 4.42 -11.48 4.09
CA VAL A 163 2.95 -11.42 4.23
C VAL A 163 2.41 -10.23 3.43
N ALA A 164 3.05 -9.07 3.49
CA ALA A 164 2.66 -7.90 2.72
C ALA A 164 2.72 -8.19 1.20
N VAL A 165 3.81 -8.76 0.69
CA VAL A 165 3.96 -9.13 -0.73
C VAL A 165 2.87 -10.09 -1.18
N ILE A 166 2.58 -11.14 -0.41
CA ILE A 166 1.53 -12.12 -0.72
C ILE A 166 0.15 -11.44 -0.70
N SER A 167 -0.12 -10.61 0.32
CA SER A 167 -1.40 -9.93 0.47
C SER A 167 -1.66 -8.96 -0.69
N TYR A 168 -0.64 -8.23 -1.13
CA TYR A 168 -0.76 -7.34 -2.29
C TYR A 168 -0.95 -8.12 -3.60
N ALA A 169 -0.28 -9.26 -3.76
CA ALA A 169 -0.47 -10.13 -4.92
C ALA A 169 -1.91 -10.66 -5.00
N LEU A 170 -2.51 -11.04 -3.87
CA LEU A 170 -3.93 -11.42 -3.80
C LEU A 170 -4.86 -10.24 -4.06
N TYR A 171 -4.55 -9.07 -3.49
CA TYR A 171 -5.25 -7.82 -3.75
C TYR A 171 -5.34 -7.54 -5.27
N SER A 172 -4.23 -7.63 -6.01
CA SER A 172 -4.21 -7.37 -7.46
C SER A 172 -5.17 -8.29 -8.21
N VAL A 173 -5.20 -9.59 -7.86
CA VAL A 173 -6.15 -10.57 -8.44
C VAL A 173 -7.61 -10.23 -8.11
N PHE A 174 -7.89 -9.77 -6.88
CA PHE A 174 -9.26 -9.43 -6.51
C PHE A 174 -9.72 -8.10 -7.12
N VAL A 175 -8.82 -7.16 -7.38
CA VAL A 175 -9.11 -5.95 -8.16
C VAL A 175 -9.57 -6.32 -9.58
N ASP A 176 -8.89 -7.24 -10.25
CA ASP A 176 -9.31 -7.71 -11.58
C ASP A 176 -10.71 -8.37 -11.54
N LYS A 177 -11.02 -9.11 -10.48
CA LYS A 177 -12.36 -9.68 -10.25
C LYS A 177 -13.43 -8.63 -9.89
N ALA A 178 -13.01 -7.45 -9.44
CA ALA A 178 -13.88 -6.33 -9.11
C ALA A 178 -14.18 -5.41 -10.31
N ALA A 179 -14.14 -5.92 -11.53
CA ALA A 179 -14.30 -5.19 -12.79
C ALA A 179 -15.61 -4.36 -12.92
N ALA A 180 -16.62 -4.63 -12.06
CA ALA A 180 -17.83 -3.82 -11.98
C ALA A 180 -17.61 -2.44 -11.34
N TYR A 181 -16.47 -2.22 -10.71
CA TYR A 181 -16.12 -1.00 -10.00
C TYR A 181 -15.06 -0.19 -10.74
N THR A 182 -15.14 1.12 -10.63
CA THR A 182 -14.06 2.02 -11.07
C THR A 182 -12.92 2.01 -10.05
N GLY A 183 -11.70 2.37 -10.47
CA GLY A 183 -10.57 2.50 -9.56
C GLY A 183 -10.85 3.47 -8.40
N ALA A 184 -11.56 4.56 -8.65
CA ALA A 184 -11.96 5.52 -7.62
C ALA A 184 -12.92 4.92 -6.58
N GLU A 185 -13.87 4.09 -7.01
CA GLU A 185 -14.79 3.39 -6.10
C GLU A 185 -14.05 2.36 -5.23
N ILE A 186 -13.14 1.60 -5.84
CA ILE A 186 -12.29 0.65 -5.10
C ILE A 186 -11.46 1.39 -4.07
N THR A 187 -10.74 2.45 -4.46
CA THR A 187 -9.90 3.26 -3.58
C THR A 187 -10.72 3.86 -2.44
N TYR A 188 -11.91 4.40 -2.72
CA TYR A 188 -12.76 4.99 -1.68
C TYR A 188 -13.16 3.98 -0.62
N VAL A 189 -13.56 2.78 -1.01
CA VAL A 189 -13.92 1.70 -0.07
C VAL A 189 -12.70 1.19 0.69
N MET A 190 -11.55 1.09 0.04
CA MET A 190 -10.30 0.74 0.71
C MET A 190 -9.92 1.78 1.78
N LEU A 191 -10.03 3.06 1.48
CA LEU A 191 -9.77 4.14 2.45
C LEU A 191 -10.76 4.12 3.61
N LEU A 192 -12.05 3.90 3.34
CA LEU A 192 -13.07 3.79 4.39
C LEU A 192 -12.84 2.58 5.31
N SER A 193 -12.56 1.42 4.73
CA SER A 193 -12.31 0.19 5.50
C SER A 193 -11.01 0.27 6.29
N GLY A 194 -9.96 0.82 5.69
CA GLY A 194 -8.69 1.08 6.37
C GLY A 194 -8.82 2.09 7.50
N ALA A 195 -9.49 3.22 7.25
CA ALA A 195 -9.73 4.22 8.29
C ALA A 195 -10.54 3.64 9.46
N ALA A 196 -11.61 2.90 9.17
CA ALA A 196 -12.42 2.26 10.22
C ALA A 196 -11.60 1.28 11.06
N LEU A 197 -10.80 0.43 10.42
CA LEU A 197 -9.97 -0.56 11.11
C LEU A 197 -8.83 0.12 11.90
N PHE A 198 -8.04 0.95 11.24
CA PHE A 198 -6.81 1.47 11.85
C PHE A 198 -7.07 2.54 12.91
N ILE A 199 -8.11 3.38 12.75
CA ILE A 199 -8.52 4.30 13.81
C ILE A 199 -9.00 3.52 15.03
N LEU A 200 -9.81 2.46 14.83
CA LEU A 200 -10.27 1.61 15.92
C LEU A 200 -9.10 0.96 16.65
N LEU A 201 -8.14 0.40 15.91
CA LEU A 201 -6.96 -0.25 16.50
C LEU A 201 -6.05 0.76 17.20
N ALA A 202 -5.80 1.93 16.62
CA ALA A 202 -4.98 2.97 17.24
C ALA A 202 -5.62 3.52 18.53
N VAL A 203 -6.93 3.76 18.51
CA VAL A 203 -7.67 4.21 19.70
C VAL A 203 -7.71 3.13 20.78
N ALA A 204 -7.89 1.86 20.39
CA ALA A 204 -7.86 0.74 21.33
C ALA A 204 -6.47 0.61 21.98
N GLU A 205 -5.39 0.64 21.20
CA GLU A 205 -4.01 0.61 21.69
C GLU A 205 -3.75 1.76 22.66
N ALA A 206 -4.04 2.99 22.25
CA ALA A 206 -3.84 4.18 23.08
C ALA A 206 -4.73 4.17 24.35
N GLY A 207 -5.94 3.59 24.26
CA GLY A 207 -6.82 3.38 25.41
C GLY A 207 -6.25 2.41 26.44
N PHE A 208 -5.67 1.28 25.97
CA PHE A 208 -5.00 0.30 26.84
C PHE A 208 -3.74 0.88 27.51
N LEU A 209 -3.00 1.72 26.78
CA LEU A 209 -1.76 2.35 27.28
C LEU A 209 -2.01 3.62 28.09
N GLY A 210 -3.23 4.18 28.08
CA GLY A 210 -3.56 5.45 28.71
C GLY A 210 -3.01 6.69 27.98
N THR A 211 -2.66 6.55 26.70
CA THR A 211 -1.99 7.59 25.87
C THR A 211 -2.91 8.24 24.84
N LEU A 212 -4.22 8.23 25.06
CA LEU A 212 -5.21 8.81 24.12
C LEU A 212 -4.95 10.29 23.80
N SER A 213 -4.56 11.09 24.80
CA SER A 213 -4.21 12.48 24.56
C SER A 213 -2.97 12.63 23.67
N GLU A 214 -1.98 11.78 23.87
CA GLU A 214 -0.75 11.76 23.07
C GLU A 214 -1.07 11.38 21.60
N LEU A 215 -1.90 10.36 21.39
CA LEU A 215 -2.34 9.97 20.04
C LEU A 215 -2.97 11.14 19.28
N VAL A 216 -3.83 11.94 19.95
CA VAL A 216 -4.50 13.08 19.30
C VAL A 216 -3.52 14.21 18.97
N TRP A 217 -2.59 14.52 19.86
CA TRP A 217 -1.65 15.63 19.69
C TRP A 217 -0.38 15.24 18.92
N LEU A 218 -0.16 13.96 18.62
CA LEU A 218 1.03 13.42 17.98
C LEU A 218 1.45 14.16 16.69
N PRO A 219 0.54 14.47 15.74
CA PRO A 219 0.92 15.19 14.51
C PRO A 219 1.41 16.61 14.75
N PHE A 220 1.04 17.21 15.89
CA PHE A 220 1.42 18.58 16.25
C PHE A 220 2.70 18.65 17.09
N GLN A 221 3.05 17.55 17.77
CA GLN A 221 4.23 17.44 18.61
C GLN A 221 5.45 16.93 17.85
N GLU A 222 5.24 16.05 16.87
CA GLU A 222 6.30 15.37 16.13
C GLU A 222 6.29 15.75 14.65
N PRO A 223 7.14 16.70 14.18
CA PRO A 223 7.17 17.10 12.77
C PRO A 223 7.48 15.97 11.79
N SER A 224 8.32 15.01 12.20
CA SER A 224 8.64 13.82 11.39
C SER A 224 7.42 12.93 11.17
N PHE A 225 6.56 12.80 12.19
CA PHE A 225 5.30 12.10 12.10
C PHE A 225 4.31 12.83 11.19
N LEU A 226 4.20 14.16 11.33
CA LEU A 226 3.34 14.97 10.47
C LEU A 226 3.70 14.81 8.98
N ILE A 227 5.01 14.84 8.65
CA ILE A 227 5.47 14.64 7.26
C ILE A 227 5.12 13.22 6.77
N ALA A 228 5.19 12.22 7.65
CA ALA A 228 4.92 10.84 7.27
C ALA A 228 3.43 10.55 7.03
N ILE A 229 2.51 11.31 7.61
CA ILE A 229 1.05 11.14 7.42
C ILE A 229 0.49 11.97 6.27
N LEU A 230 1.21 13.00 5.79
CA LEU A 230 0.85 13.84 4.64
C LEU A 230 1.34 13.26 3.32
#